data_26f4b8607460ecaec7bd2a6ed258e898
#
_entry.id   26f4b8607460ecaec7bd2a6ed258e898
#
_cell.length_a   1.000
_cell.length_b   1.000
_cell.length_c   1.000
_cell.angle_alpha   90.00
_cell.angle_beta   90.00
_cell.angle_gamma   90.00
#
_symmetry.space_group_name_H-M   'P 1'
#
loop_
_entity.id
_entity.type
_entity.pdbx_description
1 polymer ?
#
loop_
_entity_poly.entity_id
_entity_poly.type
_entity_poly.pdbx_seq_one_letter_code
_entity_poly.pdbx_strand_id
1 'polypeptide(L)'
;RVLKGEKFSMLARLYSDDPGSAPKGGVLGFVERGELYPEFEAVAFSLKPGEISQIVQTRAGYHIIQMIERKGDAINVAHILIQPKPSEDEQVKAIMFLDSIKIVLTEKPIDFSEAAKIYSDDLSKNNGGWVVNKYSGSFKFDKESLDPTVYAVLSKLKLGEYSSSIPYVNDDGVLSYRI
;
A
#
# COMPACT_ATOMS: atom_id res chain seq x y z
N ARG A 1 -0.72 23.90 10.01
CA ARG A 1 0.00 24.80 9.07
C ARG A 1 -0.97 25.31 8.02
N VAL A 2 -1.73 24.45 7.32
CA VAL A 2 -2.74 24.87 6.34
C VAL A 2 -3.75 25.83 6.98
N LEU A 3 -4.30 25.49 8.15
CA LEU A 3 -5.23 26.35 8.90
C LEU A 3 -4.62 27.67 9.39
N LYS A 4 -3.28 27.82 9.29
CA LYS A 4 -2.55 29.05 9.58
C LYS A 4 -2.22 29.87 8.33
N GLY A 5 -2.81 29.53 7.17
CA GLY A 5 -2.70 30.27 5.92
C GLY A 5 -1.56 29.82 4.98
N GLU A 6 -0.84 28.75 5.29
CA GLU A 6 0.14 28.20 4.34
C GLU A 6 -0.59 27.51 3.17
N LYS A 7 -0.04 27.66 1.97
CA LYS A 7 -0.66 27.08 0.75
C LYS A 7 -0.63 25.55 0.82
N PHE A 8 -1.79 24.92 0.65
CA PHE A 8 -1.93 23.48 0.66
C PHE A 8 -0.97 22.80 -0.33
N SER A 9 -0.91 23.32 -1.56
CA SER A 9 -0.05 22.78 -2.62
C SER A 9 1.45 22.81 -2.29
N MET A 10 1.91 23.81 -1.52
CA MET A 10 3.30 23.86 -1.05
C MET A 10 3.56 22.79 0.00
N LEU A 11 2.63 22.62 0.94
CA LEU A 11 2.75 21.59 1.98
C LEU A 11 2.68 20.19 1.40
N ALA A 12 1.83 19.96 0.39
CA ALA A 12 1.78 18.69 -0.33
C ALA A 12 3.12 18.34 -0.99
N ARG A 13 3.75 19.31 -1.67
CA ARG A 13 5.08 19.09 -2.28
C ARG A 13 6.19 18.79 -1.29
N LEU A 14 6.10 19.34 -0.07
CA LEU A 14 7.15 19.23 0.95
C LEU A 14 6.97 17.98 1.83
N TYR A 15 5.75 17.55 2.06
CA TYR A 15 5.45 16.58 3.11
C TYR A 15 4.65 15.36 2.65
N SER A 16 4.05 15.37 1.45
CA SER A 16 3.27 14.24 1.00
C SER A 16 4.17 13.08 0.56
N ASP A 17 3.88 11.90 1.09
CA ASP A 17 4.53 10.65 0.70
C ASP A 17 3.91 10.04 -0.58
N ASP A 18 2.91 10.69 -1.20
CA ASP A 18 2.35 10.25 -2.48
C ASP A 18 3.18 10.76 -3.67
N PRO A 19 4.00 9.92 -4.32
CA PRO A 19 4.86 10.34 -5.43
C PRO A 19 4.07 10.76 -6.66
N GLY A 20 2.83 10.31 -6.82
CA GLY A 20 1.97 10.60 -7.96
C GLY A 20 1.40 12.02 -7.96
N SER A 21 1.02 12.52 -6.78
CA SER A 21 0.38 13.82 -6.64
C SER A 21 1.25 14.87 -5.95
N ALA A 22 2.20 14.51 -5.10
CA ALA A 22 3.04 15.48 -4.38
C ALA A 22 3.72 16.51 -5.31
N PRO A 23 4.35 16.13 -6.45
CA PRO A 23 4.95 17.10 -7.38
C PRO A 23 3.94 18.07 -7.98
N LYS A 24 2.67 17.65 -8.07
CA LYS A 24 1.53 18.45 -8.57
C LYS A 24 0.84 19.24 -7.46
N GLY A 25 1.44 19.32 -6.26
CA GLY A 25 0.83 20.00 -5.11
C GLY A 25 -0.32 19.22 -4.48
N GLY A 26 -0.31 17.89 -4.60
CA GLY A 26 -1.30 16.98 -4.07
C GLY A 26 -2.55 16.76 -4.93
N VAL A 27 -2.63 17.41 -6.11
CA VAL A 27 -3.80 17.36 -6.97
C VAL A 27 -3.95 15.98 -7.63
N LEU A 28 -5.12 15.36 -7.43
CA LEU A 28 -5.49 14.07 -8.05
C LEU A 28 -6.19 14.25 -9.39
N GLY A 29 -6.77 15.43 -9.64
CA GLY A 29 -7.65 15.67 -10.78
C GLY A 29 -9.10 15.34 -10.47
N PHE A 30 -9.94 15.29 -11.50
CA PHE A 30 -11.32 14.88 -11.36
C PHE A 30 -11.40 13.37 -11.18
N VAL A 31 -12.13 12.97 -10.16
CA VAL A 31 -12.39 11.57 -9.79
C VAL A 31 -13.87 11.36 -9.57
N GLU A 32 -14.34 10.17 -9.90
CA GLU A 32 -15.71 9.72 -9.69
C GLU A 32 -15.79 8.78 -8.48
N ARG A 33 -17.01 8.38 -8.10
CA ARG A 33 -17.20 7.42 -7.02
C ARG A 33 -16.69 6.04 -7.41
N GLY A 34 -16.04 5.37 -6.44
CA GLY A 34 -15.46 4.04 -6.62
C GLY A 34 -14.00 4.03 -7.09
N GLU A 35 -13.40 5.20 -7.34
CA GLU A 35 -12.00 5.31 -7.79
C GLU A 35 -11.00 5.48 -6.64
N LEU A 36 -11.49 5.83 -5.44
CA LEU A 36 -10.65 6.12 -4.27
C LEU A 36 -10.93 5.13 -3.14
N TYR A 37 -10.08 5.13 -2.12
CA TYR A 37 -10.34 4.36 -0.90
C TYR A 37 -11.67 4.77 -0.29
N PRO A 38 -12.51 3.84 0.19
CA PRO A 38 -13.85 4.15 0.70
C PRO A 38 -13.87 5.23 1.78
N GLU A 39 -12.90 5.20 2.71
CA GLU A 39 -12.79 6.17 3.81
C GLU A 39 -12.42 7.56 3.28
N PHE A 40 -11.50 7.60 2.32
CA PHE A 40 -11.10 8.84 1.64
C PHE A 40 -12.26 9.41 0.85
N GLU A 41 -12.93 8.58 0.07
CA GLU A 41 -14.06 8.95 -0.79
C GLU A 41 -15.22 9.52 0.03
N ALA A 42 -15.61 8.84 1.12
CA ALA A 42 -16.69 9.28 1.98
C ALA A 42 -16.47 10.71 2.49
N VAL A 43 -15.25 11.04 2.87
CA VAL A 43 -14.89 12.38 3.34
C VAL A 43 -14.79 13.36 2.17
N ALA A 44 -14.06 13.01 1.11
CA ALA A 44 -13.83 13.89 -0.05
C ALA A 44 -15.15 14.36 -0.65
N PHE A 45 -16.12 13.45 -0.85
CA PHE A 45 -17.42 13.80 -1.41
C PHE A 45 -18.32 14.62 -0.46
N SER A 46 -18.02 14.66 0.83
CA SER A 46 -18.77 15.48 1.81
C SER A 46 -18.29 16.95 1.87
N LEU A 47 -17.03 17.21 1.41
CA LEU A 47 -16.44 18.54 1.47
C LEU A 47 -17.08 19.50 0.45
N LYS A 48 -17.13 20.78 0.81
CA LYS A 48 -17.46 21.88 -0.10
C LYS A 48 -16.18 22.44 -0.76
N PRO A 49 -16.27 23.05 -1.95
CA PRO A 49 -15.13 23.72 -2.56
C PRO A 49 -14.40 24.65 -1.60
N GLY A 50 -13.08 24.51 -1.51
CA GLY A 50 -12.20 25.24 -0.59
C GLY A 50 -12.07 24.62 0.80
N GLU A 51 -12.93 23.68 1.21
CA GLU A 51 -12.84 23.04 2.52
C GLU A 51 -11.67 22.05 2.58
N ILE A 52 -11.15 21.89 3.80
CA ILE A 52 -10.07 20.96 4.16
C ILE A 52 -10.62 19.97 5.19
N SER A 53 -10.36 18.69 4.98
CA SER A 53 -10.80 17.63 5.90
C SER A 53 -10.06 17.64 7.23
N GLN A 54 -10.62 16.93 8.21
CA GLN A 54 -9.84 16.35 9.29
C GLN A 54 -8.92 15.25 8.75
N ILE A 55 -8.10 14.65 9.62
CA ILE A 55 -7.26 13.50 9.25
C ILE A 55 -8.17 12.32 8.89
N VAL A 56 -7.92 11.72 7.72
CA VAL A 56 -8.59 10.53 7.23
C VAL A 56 -7.58 9.40 7.19
N GLN A 57 -7.89 8.29 7.83
CA GLN A 57 -7.05 7.10 7.80
C GLN A 57 -7.55 6.13 6.74
N THR A 58 -6.65 5.62 5.91
CA THR A 58 -6.87 4.52 4.96
C THR A 58 -5.75 3.50 5.12
N ARG A 59 -5.81 2.41 4.37
CA ARG A 59 -4.70 1.44 4.33
C ARG A 59 -3.39 2.01 3.77
N ALA A 60 -3.44 3.09 2.96
CA ALA A 60 -2.25 3.77 2.45
C ALA A 60 -1.58 4.68 3.49
N GLY A 61 -2.26 5.07 4.55
CA GLY A 61 -1.76 5.97 5.58
C GLY A 61 -2.78 7.01 6.02
N TYR A 62 -2.28 8.17 6.44
CA TYR A 62 -3.09 9.30 6.90
C TYR A 62 -3.15 10.39 5.85
N HIS A 63 -4.35 10.86 5.57
CA HIS A 63 -4.60 11.87 4.54
C HIS A 63 -5.18 13.13 5.16
N ILE A 64 -4.83 14.29 4.59
CA ILE A 64 -5.59 15.52 4.68
C ILE A 64 -6.03 15.85 3.27
N ILE A 65 -7.32 16.15 3.08
CA ILE A 65 -7.95 16.33 1.78
C ILE A 65 -8.40 17.79 1.66
N GLN A 66 -8.16 18.40 0.51
CA GLN A 66 -8.72 19.68 0.15
C GLN A 66 -9.64 19.52 -1.07
N MET A 67 -10.89 19.93 -0.96
CA MET A 67 -11.78 20.05 -2.10
C MET A 67 -11.39 21.28 -2.91
N ILE A 68 -11.07 21.11 -4.19
CA ILE A 68 -10.78 22.18 -5.12
C ILE A 68 -12.07 22.65 -5.78
N GLU A 69 -12.76 21.73 -6.46
CA GLU A 69 -14.00 22.03 -7.17
C GLU A 69 -14.86 20.76 -7.37
N ARG A 70 -16.12 20.97 -7.71
CA ARG A 70 -17.07 19.90 -8.06
C ARG A 70 -17.66 20.17 -9.42
N LYS A 71 -17.77 19.12 -10.26
CA LYS A 71 -18.37 19.21 -11.57
C LYS A 71 -19.29 18.00 -11.79
N GLY A 72 -20.59 18.23 -11.65
CA GLY A 72 -21.59 17.15 -11.65
C GLY A 72 -21.31 16.15 -10.51
N ASP A 73 -21.18 14.88 -10.86
CA ASP A 73 -20.88 13.80 -9.91
C ASP A 73 -19.36 13.61 -9.67
N ALA A 74 -18.51 14.29 -10.41
CA ALA A 74 -17.06 14.25 -10.24
C ALA A 74 -16.57 15.37 -9.31
N ILE A 75 -15.50 15.07 -8.56
CA ILE A 75 -14.80 16.02 -7.68
C ILE A 75 -13.33 16.14 -8.07
N ASN A 76 -12.79 17.35 -7.99
CA ASN A 76 -11.37 17.61 -8.08
C ASN A 76 -10.83 17.91 -6.68
N VAL A 77 -9.90 17.09 -6.22
CA VAL A 77 -9.34 17.19 -4.87
C VAL A 77 -7.82 17.18 -4.89
N ALA A 78 -7.25 17.80 -3.87
CA ALA A 78 -5.84 17.62 -3.53
C ALA A 78 -5.73 16.91 -2.18
N HIS A 79 -4.66 16.13 -2.00
CA HIS A 79 -4.38 15.53 -0.70
C HIS A 79 -2.92 15.63 -0.29
N ILE A 80 -2.68 15.44 0.99
CA ILE A 80 -1.36 15.19 1.58
C ILE A 80 -1.45 13.82 2.25
N LEU A 81 -0.64 12.89 1.80
CA LEU A 81 -0.50 11.57 2.39
C LEU A 81 0.71 11.56 3.32
N ILE A 82 0.55 11.02 4.52
CA ILE A 82 1.64 10.68 5.43
C ILE A 82 1.57 9.19 5.72
N GLN A 83 2.64 8.48 5.36
CA GLN A 83 2.78 7.05 5.62
C GLN A 83 3.64 6.84 6.88
N PRO A 84 3.08 6.27 7.97
CA PRO A 84 3.90 5.90 9.11
C PRO A 84 4.94 4.87 8.67
N LYS A 85 6.20 5.19 8.90
CA LYS A 85 7.28 4.22 8.71
C LYS A 85 7.32 3.31 9.94
N PRO A 86 7.31 1.98 9.75
CA PRO A 86 7.44 1.07 10.87
C PRO A 86 8.78 1.31 11.59
N SER A 87 8.76 1.32 12.91
CA SER A 87 9.96 1.39 13.72
C SER A 87 10.85 0.17 13.51
N GLU A 88 12.13 0.25 13.87
CA GLU A 88 13.05 -0.89 13.78
C GLU A 88 12.52 -2.11 14.57
N ASP A 89 11.94 -1.87 15.75
CA ASP A 89 11.34 -2.92 16.57
C ASP A 89 10.14 -3.61 15.90
N GLU A 90 9.30 -2.84 15.19
CA GLU A 90 8.18 -3.39 14.42
C GLU A 90 8.65 -4.21 13.22
N GLN A 91 9.70 -3.76 12.55
CA GLN A 91 10.34 -4.50 11.45
C GLN A 91 10.92 -5.83 11.96
N VAL A 92 11.66 -5.80 13.06
CA VAL A 92 12.22 -7.02 13.67
C VAL A 92 11.11 -7.99 14.09
N LYS A 93 10.03 -7.51 14.71
CA LYS A 93 8.87 -8.36 15.07
C LYS A 93 8.23 -9.01 13.84
N ALA A 94 8.07 -8.27 12.74
CA ALA A 94 7.51 -8.82 11.51
C ALA A 94 8.42 -9.92 10.91
N ILE A 95 9.73 -9.71 10.89
CA ILE A 95 10.71 -10.70 10.43
C ILE A 95 10.66 -11.96 11.32
N MET A 96 10.73 -11.80 12.63
CA MET A 96 10.65 -12.92 13.58
C MET A 96 9.35 -13.71 13.46
N PHE A 97 8.24 -13.01 13.20
CA PHE A 97 6.96 -13.66 12.99
C PHE A 97 6.96 -14.52 11.71
N LEU A 98 7.48 -13.99 10.60
CA LEU A 98 7.63 -14.76 9.35
C LEU A 98 8.58 -15.94 9.50
N ASP A 99 9.68 -15.79 10.23
CA ASP A 99 10.59 -16.89 10.52
C ASP A 99 9.91 -18.01 11.34
N SER A 100 9.03 -17.63 12.28
CA SER A 100 8.23 -18.61 13.04
C SER A 100 7.23 -19.36 12.13
N ILE A 101 6.62 -18.68 11.18
CA ILE A 101 5.74 -19.31 10.18
C ILE A 101 6.53 -20.26 9.29
N LYS A 102 7.73 -19.86 8.85
CA LYS A 102 8.62 -20.74 8.07
C LYS A 102 8.95 -22.03 8.81
N ILE A 103 9.22 -21.98 10.11
CA ILE A 103 9.43 -23.16 10.95
C ILE A 103 8.18 -24.05 10.92
N VAL A 104 6.99 -23.48 11.11
CA VAL A 104 5.72 -24.20 11.06
C VAL A 104 5.53 -24.90 9.71
N LEU A 105 5.80 -24.21 8.61
CA LEU A 105 5.71 -24.75 7.25
C LEU A 105 6.71 -25.89 6.98
N THR A 106 7.85 -25.85 7.65
CA THR A 106 8.92 -26.87 7.47
C THR A 106 8.70 -28.10 8.34
N GLU A 107 8.18 -27.92 9.56
CA GLU A 107 8.11 -28.98 10.59
C GLU A 107 6.72 -29.60 10.71
N LYS A 108 5.67 -28.95 10.26
CA LYS A 108 4.28 -29.41 10.40
C LYS A 108 3.64 -29.68 9.04
N PRO A 109 2.67 -30.61 8.97
CA PRO A 109 1.94 -30.89 7.74
C PRO A 109 0.86 -29.84 7.47
N ILE A 110 1.24 -28.55 7.47
CA ILE A 110 0.36 -27.48 7.06
C ILE A 110 0.73 -27.05 5.64
N ASP A 111 -0.27 -26.92 4.76
CA ASP A 111 -0.07 -26.41 3.42
C ASP A 111 0.18 -24.91 3.45
N PHE A 112 1.04 -24.43 2.53
CA PHE A 112 1.32 -22.98 2.38
C PHE A 112 0.04 -22.17 2.17
N SER A 113 -0.90 -22.69 1.39
CA SER A 113 -2.18 -22.02 1.14
C SER A 113 -3.01 -21.85 2.42
N GLU A 114 -2.98 -22.82 3.32
CA GLU A 114 -3.66 -22.74 4.61
C GLU A 114 -2.94 -21.76 5.53
N ALA A 115 -1.61 -21.80 5.58
CA ALA A 115 -0.82 -20.83 6.33
C ALA A 115 -1.03 -19.39 5.84
N ALA A 116 -1.09 -19.17 4.54
CA ALA A 116 -1.38 -17.86 3.96
C ALA A 116 -2.74 -17.32 4.40
N LYS A 117 -3.78 -18.17 4.40
CA LYS A 117 -5.12 -17.77 4.88
C LYS A 117 -5.14 -17.34 6.34
N ILE A 118 -4.35 -18.01 7.19
CA ILE A 118 -4.35 -17.78 8.64
C ILE A 118 -3.48 -16.58 9.00
N TYR A 119 -2.30 -16.46 8.41
CA TYR A 119 -1.25 -15.58 8.88
C TYR A 119 -0.97 -14.36 7.99
N SER A 120 -1.40 -14.38 6.72
CA SER A 120 -1.09 -13.28 5.79
C SER A 120 -2.08 -12.13 5.91
N ASP A 121 -1.57 -10.90 5.88
CA ASP A 121 -2.34 -9.67 5.73
C ASP A 121 -2.56 -9.29 4.26
N ASP A 122 -1.82 -9.91 3.33
CA ASP A 122 -1.93 -9.66 1.90
C ASP A 122 -3.24 -10.20 1.32
N LEU A 123 -3.79 -9.52 0.31
CA LEU A 123 -5.03 -9.92 -0.36
C LEU A 123 -4.92 -11.30 -1.04
N SER A 124 -3.71 -11.72 -1.42
CA SER A 124 -3.46 -13.04 -2.00
C SER A 124 -3.79 -14.19 -1.06
N LYS A 125 -3.94 -13.96 0.25
CA LYS A 125 -4.43 -14.98 1.20
C LYS A 125 -5.74 -15.63 0.76
N ASN A 126 -6.59 -14.89 0.05
CA ASN A 126 -7.89 -15.38 -0.42
C ASN A 126 -7.77 -16.40 -1.58
N ASN A 127 -6.62 -16.41 -2.27
CA ASN A 127 -6.31 -17.37 -3.33
C ASN A 127 -5.16 -18.31 -2.96
N GLY A 128 -4.87 -18.47 -1.67
CA GLY A 128 -3.83 -19.38 -1.17
C GLY A 128 -2.41 -18.81 -1.24
N GLY A 129 -2.26 -17.50 -1.25
CA GLY A 129 -0.95 -16.84 -1.28
C GLY A 129 -0.32 -16.73 -2.68
N TRP A 130 -1.06 -17.09 -3.73
CA TRP A 130 -0.57 -16.99 -5.11
C TRP A 130 -0.47 -15.53 -5.55
N VAL A 131 0.72 -15.12 -5.95
CA VAL A 131 0.95 -13.80 -6.53
C VAL A 131 0.56 -13.82 -8.02
N VAL A 132 -0.29 -12.86 -8.40
CA VAL A 132 -0.76 -12.71 -9.78
C VAL A 132 0.04 -11.62 -10.48
N ASN A 133 0.54 -11.91 -11.66
CA ASN A 133 1.18 -10.92 -12.52
C ASN A 133 0.10 -9.95 -13.05
N LYS A 134 0.19 -8.69 -12.67
CA LYS A 134 -0.80 -7.66 -12.99
C LYS A 134 -0.96 -7.38 -14.49
N TYR A 135 0.08 -7.66 -15.27
CA TYR A 135 0.08 -7.41 -16.72
C TYR A 135 -0.51 -8.56 -17.52
N SER A 136 -0.25 -9.80 -17.09
CA SER A 136 -0.68 -11.00 -17.82
C SER A 136 -1.88 -11.71 -17.18
N GLY A 137 -2.22 -11.40 -15.92
CA GLY A 137 -3.24 -12.10 -15.15
C GLY A 137 -2.85 -13.54 -14.77
N SER A 138 -1.62 -13.96 -15.07
CA SER A 138 -1.14 -15.32 -14.80
C SER A 138 -0.29 -15.39 -13.52
N PHE A 139 0.01 -16.59 -13.06
CA PHE A 139 0.94 -16.85 -11.95
C PHE A 139 2.40 -17.00 -12.42
N LYS A 140 2.67 -16.71 -13.69
CA LYS A 140 4.02 -16.76 -14.27
C LYS A 140 4.59 -15.36 -14.37
N PHE A 141 5.87 -15.26 -14.06
CA PHE A 141 6.61 -14.01 -14.10
C PHE A 141 7.87 -14.20 -14.94
N ASP A 142 8.10 -13.28 -15.84
CA ASP A 142 9.41 -13.13 -16.48
C ASP A 142 10.35 -12.38 -15.51
N LYS A 143 11.66 -12.59 -15.67
CA LYS A 143 12.67 -11.98 -14.82
C LYS A 143 12.50 -10.46 -14.71
N GLU A 144 12.19 -9.82 -15.81
CA GLU A 144 12.05 -8.37 -15.95
C GLU A 144 10.79 -7.83 -15.27
N SER A 145 9.81 -8.70 -15.01
CA SER A 145 8.55 -8.32 -14.34
C SER A 145 8.58 -8.48 -12.83
N LEU A 146 9.65 -9.02 -12.27
CA LEU A 146 9.86 -9.17 -10.84
C LEU A 146 10.71 -8.04 -10.28
N ASP A 147 10.42 -7.65 -9.03
CA ASP A 147 11.34 -6.82 -8.26
C ASP A 147 12.71 -7.50 -8.18
N PRO A 148 13.83 -6.78 -8.44
CA PRO A 148 15.17 -7.36 -8.43
C PRO A 148 15.54 -8.07 -7.12
N THR A 149 15.08 -7.56 -5.98
CA THR A 149 15.32 -8.16 -4.65
C THR A 149 14.61 -9.50 -4.53
N VAL A 150 13.35 -9.54 -4.94
CA VAL A 150 12.54 -10.76 -4.97
C VAL A 150 13.16 -11.79 -5.92
N TYR A 151 13.52 -11.38 -7.15
CA TYR A 151 14.17 -12.26 -8.12
C TYR A 151 15.48 -12.85 -7.59
N ALA A 152 16.32 -12.05 -6.95
CA ALA A 152 17.61 -12.49 -6.40
C ALA A 152 17.45 -13.62 -5.34
N VAL A 153 16.33 -13.62 -4.62
CA VAL A 153 16.03 -14.67 -3.65
C VAL A 153 15.40 -15.88 -4.35
N LEU A 154 14.35 -15.66 -5.15
CA LEU A 154 13.61 -16.75 -5.82
C LEU A 154 14.50 -17.59 -6.75
N SER A 155 15.47 -16.95 -7.43
CA SER A 155 16.38 -17.66 -8.34
C SER A 155 17.30 -18.69 -7.66
N LYS A 156 17.39 -18.66 -6.34
CA LYS A 156 18.21 -19.60 -5.53
C LYS A 156 17.38 -20.70 -4.88
N LEU A 157 16.06 -20.55 -4.84
CA LEU A 157 15.17 -21.53 -4.23
C LEU A 157 14.90 -22.70 -5.16
N LYS A 158 14.82 -23.89 -4.59
CA LYS A 158 14.29 -25.06 -5.25
C LYS A 158 12.78 -25.17 -5.01
N LEU A 159 12.11 -25.95 -5.84
CA LEU A 159 10.69 -26.27 -5.65
C LEU A 159 10.44 -26.85 -4.25
N GLY A 160 9.50 -26.24 -3.52
CA GLY A 160 9.15 -26.64 -2.16
C GLY A 160 10.01 -26.03 -1.06
N GLU A 161 11.01 -25.20 -1.39
CA GLU A 161 11.77 -24.43 -0.40
C GLU A 161 11.11 -23.09 -0.09
N TYR A 162 11.23 -22.63 1.15
CA TYR A 162 10.75 -21.33 1.61
C TYR A 162 11.93 -20.36 1.74
N SER A 163 11.74 -19.13 1.30
CA SER A 163 12.75 -18.08 1.47
C SER A 163 12.91 -17.66 2.94
N SER A 164 13.95 -16.90 3.24
CA SER A 164 13.92 -15.98 4.38
C SER A 164 12.97 -14.83 4.08
N SER A 165 12.60 -14.06 5.11
CA SER A 165 11.78 -12.86 4.94
C SER A 165 12.42 -11.87 3.96
N ILE A 166 11.63 -11.40 2.99
CA ILE A 166 12.04 -10.47 1.95
C ILE A 166 11.30 -9.15 2.19
N PRO A 167 12.01 -8.01 2.38
CA PRO A 167 11.38 -6.72 2.42
C PRO A 167 10.86 -6.33 1.02
N TYR A 168 9.70 -5.74 0.96
CA TYR A 168 9.15 -5.16 -0.25
C TYR A 168 8.24 -3.97 0.08
N VAL A 169 8.05 -3.09 -0.89
CA VAL A 169 7.08 -2.01 -0.78
C VAL A 169 5.80 -2.47 -1.49
N ASN A 170 4.69 -2.50 -0.76
CA ASN A 170 3.40 -2.90 -1.30
C ASN A 170 2.81 -1.83 -2.23
N ASP A 171 1.67 -2.11 -2.85
CA ASP A 171 1.01 -1.21 -3.79
C ASP A 171 0.58 0.13 -3.16
N ASP A 172 0.40 0.15 -1.86
CA ASP A 172 0.07 1.35 -1.08
C ASP A 172 1.33 2.15 -0.68
N GLY A 173 2.53 1.72 -1.10
CA GLY A 173 3.81 2.35 -0.76
C GLY A 173 4.33 2.03 0.64
N VAL A 174 3.72 1.07 1.34
CA VAL A 174 4.09 0.70 2.71
C VAL A 174 5.13 -0.41 2.71
N LEU A 175 6.20 -0.25 3.51
CA LEU A 175 7.19 -1.30 3.73
C LEU A 175 6.53 -2.51 4.42
N SER A 176 6.66 -3.64 3.80
CA SER A 176 6.11 -4.92 4.24
C SER A 176 7.14 -6.04 4.08
N TYR A 177 6.84 -7.23 4.57
CA TYR A 177 7.72 -8.39 4.49
C TYR A 177 6.94 -9.61 4.01
N ARG A 178 7.62 -10.50 3.25
CA ARG A 178 7.05 -11.76 2.76
C ARG A 178 8.07 -12.90 2.80
N ILE A 179 7.59 -14.12 2.79
CA ILE A 179 8.35 -15.36 2.59
C ILE A 179 7.82 -16.09 1.38
#